data_dc228c531cfc31b1b798739e8ba09a5a
#
_entry.id   dc228c531cfc31b1b798739e8ba09a5a
#
_cell.length_a   1.000
_cell.length_b   1.000
_cell.length_c   1.000
_cell.angle_alpha   90.00
_cell.angle_beta   90.00
_cell.angle_gamma   90.00
#
_symmetry.space_group_name_H-M   'P 1'
#
loop_
_entity.id
_entity.type
_entity.pdbx_description
1 polymer ?
#
loop_
_entity_poly.entity_id
_entity_poly.type
_entity_poly.pdbx_seq_one_letter_code
_entity_poly.pdbx_strand_id
1 'polypeptide(L)'
;MRGLQDKTVIVTGGGGGIGGATCRRFGEAGARVAVFDINAESAAQTAADITTAGGVAQAFRCDITDYAEVQSAVGAAAAALGPIDILINNAGWDVFRLFKDTTPDQWQKLIAINLVGAFNMHHVVLPGMLERRRGRIVNIASDAARVGSSGEAVYAACKSGLVGFSKTIAR
;
A
#
# COMPACT_ATOMS: atom_id res chain seq x y z
N MET A 1 10.00 -5.06 -17.61
CA MET A 1 10.14 -3.60 -17.35
C MET A 1 11.60 -3.31 -17.05
N ARG A 2 12.17 -2.24 -17.61
CA ARG A 2 13.57 -1.88 -17.31
C ARG A 2 13.67 -1.22 -15.92
N GLY A 3 14.68 -1.59 -15.12
CA GLY A 3 15.02 -0.93 -13.86
C GLY A 3 14.28 -1.43 -12.61
N LEU A 4 13.54 -2.55 -12.69
CA LEU A 4 12.89 -3.18 -11.54
C LEU A 4 13.65 -4.41 -11.01
N GLN A 5 14.60 -4.93 -11.78
CA GLN A 5 15.43 -6.07 -11.37
C GLN A 5 16.09 -5.78 -10.02
N ASP A 6 15.96 -6.71 -9.09
CA ASP A 6 16.51 -6.68 -7.72
C ASP A 6 16.03 -5.50 -6.84
N LYS A 7 14.99 -4.76 -7.24
CA LYS A 7 14.37 -3.72 -6.41
C LYS A 7 13.45 -4.33 -5.37
N THR A 8 13.53 -3.87 -4.14
CA THR A 8 12.60 -4.26 -3.10
C THR A 8 11.36 -3.39 -3.13
N VAL A 9 10.21 -4.02 -3.29
CA VAL A 9 8.89 -3.37 -3.43
C VAL A 9 7.97 -3.82 -2.31
N ILE A 10 7.39 -2.89 -1.57
CA ILE A 10 6.26 -3.15 -0.68
C ILE A 10 4.96 -2.82 -1.42
N VAL A 11 3.98 -3.72 -1.37
CA VAL A 11 2.61 -3.47 -1.84
C VAL A 11 1.65 -3.72 -0.69
N THR A 12 0.94 -2.70 -0.25
CA THR A 12 -0.10 -2.84 0.77
C THR A 12 -1.42 -3.28 0.15
N GLY A 13 -2.20 -4.12 0.87
CA GLY A 13 -3.36 -4.80 0.31
C GLY A 13 -2.96 -5.76 -0.82
N GLY A 14 -1.78 -6.39 -0.67
CA GLY A 14 -1.19 -7.25 -1.68
C GLY A 14 -1.77 -8.66 -1.75
N GLY A 15 -2.67 -9.02 -0.82
CA GLY A 15 -3.28 -10.35 -0.76
C GLY A 15 -4.32 -10.63 -1.84
N GLY A 16 -4.77 -9.62 -2.61
CA GLY A 16 -5.78 -9.84 -3.63
C GLY A 16 -6.06 -8.63 -4.51
N GLY A 17 -7.04 -8.75 -5.40
CA GLY A 17 -7.50 -7.66 -6.28
C GLY A 17 -6.36 -6.96 -7.03
N ILE A 18 -6.38 -5.63 -7.03
CA ILE A 18 -5.38 -4.79 -7.70
C ILE A 18 -4.00 -5.00 -7.06
N GLY A 19 -3.91 -5.08 -5.71
CA GLY A 19 -2.65 -5.27 -5.01
C GLY A 19 -1.98 -6.59 -5.36
N GLY A 20 -2.72 -7.71 -5.34
CA GLY A 20 -2.19 -9.03 -5.70
C GLY A 20 -1.72 -9.10 -7.16
N ALA A 21 -2.49 -8.50 -8.10
CA ALA A 21 -2.07 -8.40 -9.49
C ALA A 21 -0.79 -7.55 -9.64
N THR A 22 -0.70 -6.45 -8.87
CA THR A 22 0.47 -5.58 -8.82
C THR A 22 1.69 -6.34 -8.30
N CYS A 23 1.54 -7.11 -7.21
CA CYS A 23 2.61 -7.95 -6.65
C CYS A 23 3.15 -8.93 -7.70
N ARG A 24 2.28 -9.70 -8.34
CA ARG A 24 2.68 -10.65 -9.38
C ARG A 24 3.41 -9.94 -10.52
N ARG A 25 2.91 -8.81 -10.97
CA ARG A 25 3.55 -8.06 -12.06
C ARG A 25 4.94 -7.52 -11.69
N PHE A 26 5.17 -7.12 -10.43
CA PHE A 26 6.50 -6.76 -9.95
C PHE A 26 7.43 -7.98 -9.87
N GLY A 27 6.93 -9.14 -9.40
CA GLY A 27 7.68 -10.40 -9.38
C GLY A 27 8.16 -10.83 -10.77
N GLU A 28 7.25 -10.81 -11.77
CA GLU A 28 7.58 -11.07 -13.19
C GLU A 28 8.65 -10.11 -13.75
N ALA A 29 8.71 -8.88 -13.22
CA ALA A 29 9.69 -7.88 -13.63
C ALA A 29 11.04 -8.02 -12.89
N GLY A 30 11.22 -9.06 -12.07
CA GLY A 30 12.45 -9.36 -11.32
C GLY A 30 12.62 -8.57 -10.04
N ALA A 31 11.56 -7.94 -9.52
CA ALA A 31 11.60 -7.30 -8.22
C ALA A 31 11.48 -8.32 -7.07
N ARG A 32 11.99 -7.97 -5.89
CA ARG A 32 11.75 -8.67 -4.63
C ARG A 32 10.51 -8.06 -3.98
N VAL A 33 9.45 -8.84 -3.84
CA VAL A 33 8.14 -8.33 -3.47
C VAL A 33 7.81 -8.65 -2.01
N ALA A 34 7.64 -7.62 -1.20
CA ALA A 34 7.04 -7.71 0.13
C ALA A 34 5.52 -7.53 0.00
N VAL A 35 4.79 -8.62 0.17
CA VAL A 35 3.33 -8.64 0.09
C VAL A 35 2.75 -8.31 1.46
N PHE A 36 2.26 -7.08 1.64
CA PHE A 36 1.64 -6.62 2.88
C PHE A 36 0.13 -6.75 2.81
N ASP A 37 -0.48 -7.43 3.76
CA ASP A 37 -1.94 -7.51 3.90
C ASP A 37 -2.34 -7.76 5.36
N ILE A 38 -3.52 -7.29 5.75
CA ILE A 38 -4.10 -7.63 7.05
C ILE A 38 -4.50 -9.10 7.13
N ASN A 39 -4.84 -9.70 5.98
CA ASN A 39 -5.11 -11.13 5.84
C ASN A 39 -3.81 -11.88 5.49
N ALA A 40 -3.24 -12.55 6.49
CA ALA A 40 -1.99 -13.29 6.35
C ALA A 40 -2.05 -14.41 5.30
N GLU A 41 -3.19 -15.12 5.19
CA GLU A 41 -3.35 -16.24 4.26
C GLU A 41 -3.35 -15.74 2.81
N SER A 42 -4.11 -14.67 2.53
CA SER A 42 -4.15 -14.06 1.20
C SER A 42 -2.79 -13.50 0.77
N ALA A 43 -2.06 -12.88 1.71
CA ALA A 43 -0.70 -12.41 1.46
C ALA A 43 0.25 -13.59 1.15
N ALA A 44 0.18 -14.67 1.93
CA ALA A 44 0.99 -15.86 1.73
C ALA A 44 0.70 -16.53 0.39
N GLN A 45 -0.57 -16.61 -0.03
CA GLN A 45 -0.94 -17.16 -1.33
C GLN A 45 -0.34 -16.33 -2.48
N THR A 46 -0.46 -14.99 -2.40
CA THR A 46 0.14 -14.11 -3.44
C THR A 46 1.65 -14.25 -3.50
N ALA A 47 2.33 -14.37 -2.35
CA ALA A 47 3.78 -14.59 -2.32
C ALA A 47 4.16 -15.95 -2.89
N ALA A 48 3.38 -17.01 -2.59
CA ALA A 48 3.57 -18.34 -3.14
C ALA A 48 3.40 -18.37 -4.67
N ASP A 49 2.40 -17.69 -5.21
CA ASP A 49 2.18 -17.56 -6.65
C ASP A 49 3.43 -16.99 -7.35
N ILE A 50 4.02 -15.93 -6.75
CA ILE A 50 5.22 -15.27 -7.31
C ILE A 50 6.44 -16.21 -7.25
N THR A 51 6.65 -16.89 -6.12
CA THR A 51 7.80 -17.77 -5.95
C THR A 51 7.69 -19.02 -6.83
N THR A 52 6.49 -19.57 -6.99
CA THR A 52 6.24 -20.69 -7.93
C THR A 52 6.52 -20.29 -9.38
N ALA A 53 6.27 -19.03 -9.74
CA ALA A 53 6.60 -18.48 -11.05
C ALA A 53 8.11 -18.11 -11.22
N GLY A 54 8.95 -18.42 -10.22
CA GLY A 54 10.40 -18.16 -10.25
C GLY A 54 10.80 -16.76 -9.78
N GLY A 55 9.88 -15.97 -9.25
CA GLY A 55 10.16 -14.65 -8.65
C GLY A 55 10.59 -14.75 -7.18
N VAL A 56 10.85 -13.59 -6.57
CA VAL A 56 11.20 -13.47 -5.14
C VAL A 56 10.10 -12.70 -4.42
N ALA A 57 9.43 -13.33 -3.48
CA ALA A 57 8.42 -12.67 -2.66
C ALA A 57 8.33 -13.24 -1.25
N GLN A 58 7.90 -12.41 -0.31
CA GLN A 58 7.57 -12.81 1.05
C GLN A 58 6.33 -12.06 1.54
N ALA A 59 5.48 -12.78 2.28
CA ALA A 59 4.28 -12.24 2.89
C ALA A 59 4.59 -11.67 4.28
N PHE A 60 3.93 -10.55 4.59
CA PHE A 60 3.98 -9.90 5.89
C PHE A 60 2.55 -9.49 6.28
N ARG A 61 2.05 -10.06 7.39
CA ARG A 61 0.80 -9.56 7.95
C ARG A 61 1.04 -8.14 8.46
N CYS A 62 0.17 -7.21 8.09
CA CYS A 62 0.30 -5.82 8.51
C CYS A 62 -1.06 -5.11 8.46
N ASP A 63 -1.53 -4.66 9.62
CA ASP A 63 -2.57 -3.64 9.68
C ASP A 63 -1.92 -2.27 9.52
N ILE A 64 -2.13 -1.63 8.38
CA ILE A 64 -1.54 -0.32 8.08
C ILE A 64 -2.08 0.81 8.98
N THR A 65 -3.18 0.58 9.70
CA THR A 65 -3.75 1.56 10.64
C THR A 65 -3.02 1.55 11.98
N ASP A 66 -2.28 0.49 12.30
CA ASP A 66 -1.42 0.39 13.47
C ASP A 66 0.02 0.77 13.12
N TYR A 67 0.47 1.90 13.65
CA TYR A 67 1.80 2.43 13.38
C TYR A 67 2.94 1.52 13.86
N ALA A 68 2.81 0.88 15.02
CA ALA A 68 3.83 -0.01 15.55
C ALA A 68 3.95 -1.29 14.71
N GLU A 69 2.80 -1.81 14.25
CA GLU A 69 2.79 -2.96 13.34
C GLU A 69 3.44 -2.63 11.99
N VAL A 70 3.17 -1.43 11.45
CA VAL A 70 3.84 -0.94 10.24
C VAL A 70 5.36 -0.87 10.42
N GLN A 71 5.85 -0.30 11.54
CA GLN A 71 7.28 -0.25 11.83
C GLN A 71 7.92 -1.65 11.85
N SER A 72 7.28 -2.59 12.54
CA SER A 72 7.74 -3.97 12.65
C SER A 72 7.78 -4.67 11.29
N ALA A 73 6.69 -4.58 10.52
CA ALA A 73 6.56 -5.25 9.24
C ALA A 73 7.54 -4.68 8.19
N VAL A 74 7.71 -3.36 8.13
CA VAL A 74 8.68 -2.71 7.23
C VAL A 74 10.11 -3.10 7.60
N GLY A 75 10.45 -3.13 8.90
CA GLY A 75 11.75 -3.59 9.37
C GLY A 75 12.04 -5.02 8.97
N ALA A 76 11.08 -5.93 9.18
CA ALA A 76 11.18 -7.33 8.78
C ALA A 76 11.34 -7.49 7.26
N ALA A 77 10.58 -6.75 6.47
CA ALA A 77 10.69 -6.77 5.00
C ALA A 77 12.07 -6.27 4.53
N ALA A 78 12.58 -5.20 5.13
CA ALA A 78 13.90 -4.68 4.80
C ALA A 78 15.04 -5.66 5.17
N ALA A 79 14.90 -6.36 6.29
CA ALA A 79 15.86 -7.39 6.70
C ALA A 79 15.86 -8.60 5.76
N ALA A 80 14.68 -9.03 5.32
CA ALA A 80 14.51 -10.22 4.49
C ALA A 80 14.83 -10.00 3.00
N LEU A 81 14.42 -8.85 2.45
CA LEU A 81 14.44 -8.60 1.00
C LEU A 81 15.40 -7.46 0.59
N GLY A 82 16.00 -6.79 1.56
CA GLY A 82 16.87 -5.64 1.33
C GLY A 82 16.13 -4.29 1.45
N PRO A 83 16.87 -3.18 1.33
CA PRO A 83 16.34 -1.84 1.56
C PRO A 83 15.17 -1.52 0.61
N ILE A 84 14.12 -0.90 1.14
CA ILE A 84 12.89 -0.64 0.39
C ILE A 84 13.12 0.43 -0.67
N ASP A 85 13.04 0.04 -1.94
CA ASP A 85 13.20 0.94 -3.09
C ASP A 85 11.86 1.54 -3.55
N ILE A 86 10.76 0.77 -3.40
CA ILE A 86 9.43 1.15 -3.91
C ILE A 86 8.37 0.83 -2.87
N LEU A 87 7.47 1.77 -2.65
CA LEU A 87 6.26 1.58 -1.86
C LEU A 87 5.02 1.81 -2.73
N ILE A 88 4.12 0.84 -2.76
CA ILE A 88 2.81 0.95 -3.39
C ILE A 88 1.74 0.96 -2.29
N ASN A 89 1.22 2.12 -1.97
CA ASN A 89 0.06 2.27 -1.09
C ASN A 89 -1.21 1.97 -1.88
N ASN A 90 -1.60 0.70 -1.85
CA ASN A 90 -2.78 0.20 -2.55
C ASN A 90 -3.90 -0.18 -1.58
N ALA A 91 -3.59 -0.58 -0.35
CA ALA A 91 -4.61 -0.94 0.63
C ALA A 91 -5.68 0.14 0.73
N GLY A 92 -6.91 -0.29 0.75
CA GLY A 92 -8.08 0.59 0.82
C GLY A 92 -9.33 -0.22 1.10
N TRP A 93 -10.32 0.45 1.62
CA TRP A 93 -11.62 -0.10 1.90
C TRP A 93 -12.70 0.96 1.66
N ASP A 94 -13.85 0.54 1.18
CA ASP A 94 -14.99 1.43 0.99
C ASP A 94 -16.30 0.76 1.36
N VAL A 95 -17.31 1.59 1.59
CA VAL A 95 -18.71 1.22 1.77
C VAL A 95 -19.59 2.17 0.98
N PHE A 96 -20.26 1.63 -0.02
CA PHE A 96 -21.15 2.41 -0.86
C PHE A 96 -22.45 2.73 -0.13
N ARG A 97 -22.60 4.01 0.33
CA ARG A 97 -23.76 4.47 1.09
C ARG A 97 -23.94 5.98 0.95
N LEU A 98 -25.18 6.48 0.82
CA LEU A 98 -25.45 7.91 0.84
C LEU A 98 -24.97 8.53 2.15
N PHE A 99 -24.36 9.70 2.10
CA PHE A 99 -23.71 10.32 3.26
C PHE A 99 -24.65 10.46 4.46
N LYS A 100 -25.92 10.83 4.23
CA LYS A 100 -26.94 10.97 5.28
C LYS A 100 -27.21 9.66 6.07
N ASP A 101 -26.87 8.51 5.48
CA ASP A 101 -27.11 7.19 6.05
C ASP A 101 -25.83 6.54 6.61
N THR A 102 -24.70 7.30 6.61
CA THR A 102 -23.42 6.85 7.17
C THR A 102 -23.30 7.19 8.67
N THR A 103 -22.35 6.57 9.35
CA THR A 103 -22.10 6.81 10.78
C THR A 103 -20.67 7.31 11.02
N PRO A 104 -20.43 8.02 12.16
CA PRO A 104 -19.09 8.45 12.54
C PRO A 104 -18.06 7.31 12.60
N ASP A 105 -18.44 6.13 13.08
CA ASP A 105 -17.54 4.95 13.12
C ASP A 105 -17.13 4.49 11.72
N GLN A 106 -18.05 4.54 10.76
CA GLN A 106 -17.71 4.25 9.35
C GLN A 106 -16.73 5.27 8.80
N TRP A 107 -16.89 6.56 9.13
CA TRP A 107 -15.96 7.61 8.69
C TRP A 107 -14.57 7.39 9.27
N GLN A 108 -14.48 7.11 10.57
CA GLN A 108 -13.21 6.85 11.25
C GLN A 108 -12.48 5.67 10.58
N LYS A 109 -13.20 4.57 10.31
CA LYS A 109 -12.63 3.40 9.62
C LYS A 109 -12.15 3.74 8.21
N LEU A 110 -12.96 4.47 7.43
CA LEU A 110 -12.59 4.92 6.08
C LEU A 110 -11.33 5.79 6.10
N ILE A 111 -11.28 6.76 7.01
CA ILE A 111 -10.13 7.66 7.18
C ILE A 111 -8.89 6.88 7.62
N ALA A 112 -9.03 6.00 8.61
CA ALA A 112 -7.91 5.21 9.12
C ALA A 112 -7.26 4.37 8.01
N ILE A 113 -8.06 3.66 7.22
CA ILE A 113 -7.52 2.76 6.18
C ILE A 113 -7.04 3.55 4.95
N ASN A 114 -7.88 4.46 4.40
CA ASN A 114 -7.59 5.07 3.10
C ASN A 114 -6.67 6.29 3.15
N LEU A 115 -6.42 6.85 4.33
CA LEU A 115 -5.59 8.05 4.50
C LEU A 115 -4.49 7.85 5.54
N VAL A 116 -4.85 7.56 6.79
CA VAL A 116 -3.87 7.44 7.89
C VAL A 116 -2.93 6.26 7.66
N GLY A 117 -3.43 5.11 7.17
CA GLY A 117 -2.59 3.97 6.84
C GLY A 117 -1.51 4.29 5.80
N ALA A 118 -1.85 5.10 4.78
CA ALA A 118 -0.85 5.58 3.84
C ALA A 118 0.16 6.53 4.50
N PHE A 119 -0.25 7.39 5.44
CA PHE A 119 0.67 8.23 6.19
C PHE A 119 1.64 7.41 7.03
N ASN A 120 1.16 6.38 7.73
CA ASN A 120 1.98 5.46 8.52
C ASN A 120 3.07 4.81 7.64
N MET A 121 2.67 4.26 6.49
CA MET A 121 3.60 3.65 5.54
C MET A 121 4.65 4.64 5.02
N HIS A 122 4.24 5.86 4.65
CA HIS A 122 5.18 6.91 4.21
C HIS A 122 6.16 7.26 5.32
N HIS A 123 5.66 7.51 6.53
CA HIS A 123 6.47 7.95 7.65
C HIS A 123 7.57 6.94 8.00
N VAL A 124 7.28 5.65 7.90
CA VAL A 124 8.24 4.59 8.21
C VAL A 124 9.22 4.33 7.07
N VAL A 125 8.77 4.40 5.81
CA VAL A 125 9.62 4.06 4.65
C VAL A 125 10.48 5.22 4.18
N LEU A 126 9.96 6.46 4.24
CA LEU A 126 10.59 7.65 3.67
C LEU A 126 12.00 7.96 4.21
N PRO A 127 12.30 7.85 5.53
CA PRO A 127 13.63 8.15 6.05
C PRO A 127 14.75 7.35 5.36
N GLY A 128 14.57 6.04 5.19
CA GLY A 128 15.54 5.20 4.51
C GLY A 128 15.69 5.52 3.01
N MET A 129 14.63 5.96 2.35
CA MET A 129 14.71 6.43 0.96
C MET A 129 15.47 7.75 0.84
N LEU A 130 15.25 8.69 1.77
CA LEU A 130 15.95 9.98 1.83
C LEU A 130 17.45 9.80 2.09
N GLU A 131 17.81 8.96 3.06
CA GLU A 131 19.21 8.65 3.37
C GLU A 131 19.97 8.14 2.14
N ARG A 132 19.36 7.23 1.39
CA ARG A 132 19.92 6.67 0.16
C ARG A 132 19.73 7.58 -1.06
N ARG A 133 19.04 8.71 -0.93
CA ARG A 133 18.65 9.61 -2.03
C ARG A 133 17.99 8.87 -3.19
N ARG A 134 17.27 7.81 -2.90
CA ARG A 134 16.63 6.94 -3.88
C ARG A 134 15.40 6.27 -3.30
N GLY A 135 14.29 6.40 -4.00
CA GLY A 135 13.02 5.76 -3.68
C GLY A 135 11.92 6.15 -4.66
N ARG A 136 10.83 5.41 -4.65
CA ARG A 136 9.59 5.76 -5.35
C ARG A 136 8.41 5.34 -4.50
N ILE A 137 7.47 6.24 -4.35
CA ILE A 137 6.20 5.95 -3.66
C ILE A 137 5.06 6.20 -4.63
N VAL A 138 4.17 5.23 -4.76
CA VAL A 138 2.97 5.32 -5.58
C VAL A 138 1.76 5.15 -4.67
N ASN A 139 0.86 6.11 -4.70
CA ASN A 139 -0.40 6.08 -3.97
C ASN A 139 -1.54 5.78 -4.93
N ILE A 140 -2.28 4.71 -4.69
CA ILE A 140 -3.46 4.36 -5.49
C ILE A 140 -4.60 5.27 -5.06
N ALA A 141 -4.85 6.27 -5.90
CA ALA A 141 -5.97 7.20 -5.75
C ALA A 141 -7.25 6.61 -6.38
N SER A 142 -8.23 7.45 -6.62
CA SER A 142 -9.49 7.09 -7.28
C SER A 142 -9.95 8.24 -8.15
N ASP A 143 -10.73 7.97 -9.16
CA ASP A 143 -11.43 9.01 -9.93
C ASP A 143 -12.46 9.76 -9.05
N ALA A 144 -13.03 9.08 -8.05
CA ALA A 144 -13.84 9.72 -7.01
C ALA A 144 -13.15 10.92 -6.33
N ALA A 145 -11.82 10.93 -6.26
CA ALA A 145 -11.04 12.07 -5.75
C ALA A 145 -11.08 13.31 -6.65
N ARG A 146 -11.44 13.16 -7.92
CA ARG A 146 -11.44 14.23 -8.93
C ARG A 146 -12.83 14.76 -9.24
N VAL A 147 -13.77 13.85 -9.42
CA VAL A 147 -15.12 14.18 -9.91
C VAL A 147 -16.22 13.93 -8.87
N GLY A 148 -15.86 13.31 -7.74
CA GLY A 148 -16.82 12.81 -6.77
C GLY A 148 -17.47 11.50 -7.24
N SER A 149 -18.10 10.80 -6.29
CA SER A 149 -18.87 9.58 -6.57
C SER A 149 -20.04 9.51 -5.59
N SER A 150 -21.25 9.31 -6.12
CA SER A 150 -22.44 9.15 -5.28
C SER A 150 -22.25 7.94 -4.34
N GLY A 151 -22.49 8.13 -3.05
CA GLY A 151 -22.33 7.06 -2.04
C GLY A 151 -20.92 6.85 -1.50
N GLU A 152 -19.91 7.59 -1.96
CA GLU A 152 -18.50 7.44 -1.57
C GLU A 152 -17.90 8.73 -0.97
N ALA A 153 -18.71 9.59 -0.32
CA ALA A 153 -18.30 10.93 0.08
C ALA A 153 -17.02 10.95 0.94
N VAL A 154 -16.94 10.12 1.99
CA VAL A 154 -15.77 10.06 2.88
C VAL A 154 -14.57 9.41 2.19
N TYR A 155 -14.80 8.36 1.41
CA TYR A 155 -13.76 7.74 0.59
C TYR A 155 -13.15 8.73 -0.42
N ALA A 156 -13.99 9.45 -1.15
CA ALA A 156 -13.54 10.49 -2.08
C ALA A 156 -12.71 11.57 -1.38
N ALA A 157 -13.14 12.02 -0.18
CA ALA A 157 -12.38 12.96 0.63
C ALA A 157 -10.99 12.41 1.03
N CYS A 158 -10.91 11.14 1.46
CA CYS A 158 -9.64 10.48 1.79
C CYS A 158 -8.71 10.42 0.56
N LYS A 159 -9.24 9.98 -0.58
CA LYS A 159 -8.44 9.87 -1.81
C LYS A 159 -8.01 11.24 -2.35
N SER A 160 -8.81 12.29 -2.20
CA SER A 160 -8.42 13.69 -2.49
C SER A 160 -7.33 14.17 -1.54
N GLY A 161 -7.45 13.87 -0.24
CA GLY A 161 -6.43 14.18 0.76
C GLY A 161 -5.09 13.52 0.45
N LEU A 162 -5.12 12.25 -0.01
CA LEU A 162 -3.93 11.51 -0.41
C LEU A 162 -3.23 12.16 -1.63
N VAL A 163 -3.98 12.71 -2.57
CA VAL A 163 -3.43 13.45 -3.72
C VAL A 163 -2.72 14.73 -3.26
N GLY A 164 -3.37 15.51 -2.36
CA GLY A 164 -2.76 16.72 -1.78
C GLY A 164 -1.50 16.41 -0.98
N PHE A 165 -1.56 15.39 -0.12
CA PHE A 165 -0.42 14.89 0.64
C PHE A 165 0.75 14.50 -0.28
N SER A 166 0.48 13.71 -1.32
CA SER A 166 1.51 13.26 -2.27
C SER A 166 2.26 14.42 -2.93
N LYS A 167 1.53 15.46 -3.33
CA LYS A 167 2.13 16.67 -3.94
C LYS A 167 3.03 17.41 -2.96
N THR A 168 2.69 17.42 -1.67
CA THR A 168 3.47 18.10 -0.63
C THR A 168 4.75 17.33 -0.32
N ILE A 169 4.66 16.01 -0.15
CA ILE A 169 5.82 15.16 0.18
C ILE A 169 6.81 15.04 -0.99
N ALA A 170 6.37 15.22 -2.21
CA ALA A 170 7.23 15.15 -3.40
C ALA A 170 8.10 16.41 -3.63
N ARG A 171 7.95 17.46 -2.83
CA ARG A 171 8.74 18.70 -2.89
C ARG A 171 9.94 18.67 -1.96
#